data_e16d943dbb1aabd191aeb93324d314bf
#
_entry.id   e16d943dbb1aabd191aeb93324d314bf
#
_cell.length_a   1.000
_cell.length_b   1.000
_cell.length_c   1.000
_cell.angle_alpha   90.00
_cell.angle_beta   90.00
_cell.angle_gamma   90.00
#
_symmetry.space_group_name_H-M   'P 1'
#
loop_
_entity.id
_entity.type
_entity.pdbx_description
1 polymer ?
#
loop_
_entity_poly.entity_id
_entity_poly.type
_entity_poly.pdbx_seq_one_letter_code
_entity_poly.pdbx_strand_id
1 'polypeptide(L)'
;MDLRTLFCIGQRVFLAQLGVIEEVEIKEIYLTVSERGTEYHFETHYLVRDKFFSAFNVDEKELFLSKEDLLNALAGDEFVVVPLKN
;
A
#
# COMPACT_ATOMS: atom_id res chain seq x y z
N MET A 1 21.70 -7.45 7.69
CA MET A 1 20.35 -6.90 7.70
C MET A 1 19.64 -7.20 6.40
N ASP A 2 18.51 -7.82 6.51
CA ASP A 2 17.73 -8.25 5.36
C ASP A 2 16.72 -7.15 4.98
N LEU A 3 17.02 -6.39 3.94
CA LEU A 3 16.11 -5.38 3.42
C LEU A 3 15.21 -6.05 2.39
N ARG A 4 14.06 -6.52 2.85
CA ARG A 4 13.09 -7.15 1.97
C ARG A 4 11.92 -6.23 1.69
N THR A 5 11.54 -6.17 0.44
CA THR A 5 10.29 -5.55 0.04
C THR A 5 9.22 -6.61 -0.08
N LEU A 6 7.97 -6.27 0.29
CA LEU A 6 6.84 -7.20 0.16
C LEU A 6 6.41 -7.38 -1.29
N PHE A 7 6.67 -6.37 -2.12
CA PHE A 7 6.19 -6.36 -3.50
C PHE A 7 7.34 -6.11 -4.46
N CYS A 8 7.17 -6.53 -5.71
CA CYS A 8 8.15 -6.40 -6.77
C CYS A 8 7.70 -5.41 -7.84
N ILE A 9 8.66 -4.85 -8.58
CA ILE A 9 8.36 -4.00 -9.73
C ILE A 9 7.58 -4.81 -10.76
N GLY A 10 6.52 -4.21 -11.28
CA GLY A 10 5.62 -4.84 -12.25
C GLY A 10 4.47 -5.60 -11.63
N GLN A 11 4.50 -5.81 -10.31
CA GLN A 11 3.43 -6.51 -9.62
C GLN A 11 2.20 -5.63 -9.52
N ARG A 12 1.03 -6.24 -9.64
CA ARG A 12 -0.25 -5.57 -9.46
C ARG A 12 -0.74 -5.80 -8.04
N VAL A 13 -1.10 -4.71 -7.38
CA VAL A 13 -1.55 -4.71 -5.99
C VAL A 13 -2.76 -3.81 -5.86
N PHE A 14 -3.38 -3.83 -4.69
CA PHE A 14 -4.61 -3.10 -4.44
C PHE A 14 -4.45 -2.10 -3.30
N LEU A 15 -5.09 -0.96 -3.44
CA LEU A 15 -5.15 0.04 -2.37
C LEU A 15 -6.54 0.68 -2.34
N ALA A 16 -6.88 1.23 -1.18
CA ALA A 16 -8.10 2.02 -1.02
C ALA A 16 -7.73 3.50 -1.05
N GLN A 17 -8.37 4.25 -1.92
CA GLN A 17 -8.15 5.67 -2.05
C GLN A 17 -9.49 6.37 -2.26
N LEU A 18 -9.79 7.36 -1.41
CA LEU A 18 -11.03 8.11 -1.46
C LEU A 18 -12.28 7.22 -1.51
N GLY A 19 -12.25 6.13 -0.73
CA GLY A 19 -13.38 5.20 -0.66
C GLY A 19 -13.49 4.23 -1.84
N VAL A 20 -12.51 4.23 -2.73
CA VAL A 20 -12.49 3.35 -3.90
C VAL A 20 -11.31 2.40 -3.80
N ILE A 21 -11.55 1.13 -4.11
CA ILE A 21 -10.49 0.14 -4.22
C ILE A 21 -9.97 0.17 -5.64
N GLU A 22 -8.66 0.40 -5.78
CA GLU A 22 -8.01 0.47 -7.08
C GLU A 22 -6.92 -0.58 -7.20
N GLU A 23 -6.77 -1.13 -8.40
CA GLU A 23 -5.63 -1.94 -8.74
C GLU A 23 -4.56 -1.05 -9.36
N VAL A 24 -3.34 -1.17 -8.87
CA VAL A 24 -2.21 -0.39 -9.36
C VAL A 24 -1.02 -1.28 -9.62
N GLU A 25 -0.11 -0.80 -10.47
CA GLU A 25 1.12 -1.51 -10.79
C GLU A 25 2.30 -0.85 -10.09
N ILE A 26 3.17 -1.65 -9.48
CA ILE A 26 4.40 -1.16 -8.85
C ILE A 26 5.41 -0.78 -9.94
N LYS A 27 5.84 0.47 -9.94
CA LYS A 27 6.79 0.99 -10.93
C LYS A 27 8.18 1.19 -10.34
N GLU A 28 8.28 1.65 -9.09
CA GLU A 28 9.54 1.89 -8.42
C GLU A 28 9.41 1.56 -6.94
N ILE A 29 10.52 1.21 -6.32
CA ILE A 29 10.59 0.87 -4.90
C ILE A 29 11.61 1.79 -4.25
N TYR A 30 11.23 2.46 -3.16
CA TYR A 30 12.10 3.35 -2.42
C TYR A 30 12.26 2.84 -0.99
N LEU A 31 13.50 2.65 -0.58
CA LEU A 31 13.84 2.28 0.78
C LEU A 31 14.42 3.52 1.47
N THR A 32 13.79 3.94 2.55
CA THR A 32 14.23 5.10 3.33
C THR A 32 14.72 4.62 4.68
N VAL A 33 15.88 5.12 5.08
CA VAL A 33 16.46 4.85 6.39
C VAL A 33 16.52 6.16 7.15
N SER A 34 15.96 6.18 8.34
CA SER A 34 16.04 7.34 9.22
C SER A 34 16.58 6.94 10.58
N GLU A 35 17.30 7.86 11.21
CA GLU A 35 17.85 7.67 12.54
C GLU A 35 16.94 8.35 13.56
N ARG A 36 16.54 7.59 14.59
CA ARG A 36 15.77 8.11 15.72
C ARG A 36 16.46 7.69 17.02
N GLY A 37 17.18 8.63 17.65
CA GLY A 37 17.96 8.33 18.83
C GLY A 37 19.09 7.36 18.49
N THR A 38 19.07 6.17 19.11
CA THR A 38 20.07 5.12 18.87
C THR A 38 19.57 4.05 17.90
N GLU A 39 18.36 4.20 17.37
CA GLU A 39 17.75 3.20 16.48
C GLU A 39 17.60 3.72 15.07
N TYR A 40 17.67 2.80 14.12
CA TYR A 40 17.41 3.09 12.72
C TYR A 40 16.02 2.58 12.36
N HIS A 41 15.27 3.41 11.66
CA HIS A 41 13.95 3.06 11.13
C HIS A 41 14.02 2.93 9.63
N PHE A 42 13.42 1.87 9.14
CA PHE A 42 13.38 1.56 7.71
C PHE A 42 11.94 1.67 7.23
N GLU A 43 11.74 2.42 6.17
CA GLU A 43 10.43 2.56 5.55
C GLU A 43 10.53 2.21 4.08
N THR A 44 9.52 1.53 3.58
CA THR A 44 9.42 1.17 2.17
C THR A 44 8.25 1.91 1.55
N HIS A 45 8.54 2.61 0.48
CA HIS A 45 7.54 3.33 -0.30
C HIS A 45 7.57 2.85 -1.73
N TYR A 46 6.44 2.90 -2.38
CA TYR A 46 6.32 2.46 -3.76
C TYR A 46 5.79 3.58 -4.63
N LEU A 47 6.38 3.73 -5.82
CA LEU A 47 5.74 4.49 -6.87
C LEU A 47 4.84 3.52 -7.63
N VAL A 48 3.56 3.81 -7.65
CA VAL A 48 2.55 2.99 -8.33
C VAL A 48 1.87 3.78 -9.42
N ARG A 49 1.31 3.06 -10.39
CA ARG A 49 0.59 3.67 -11.49
C ARG A 49 -0.79 3.02 -11.63
N ASP A 50 -1.82 3.85 -11.71
CA ASP A 50 -3.18 3.39 -11.87
C ASP A 50 -3.55 3.14 -13.34
N LYS A 51 -4.79 2.75 -13.58
CA LYS A 51 -5.28 2.46 -14.93
C LYS A 51 -5.35 3.69 -15.85
N PHE A 52 -5.29 4.88 -15.29
CA PHE A 52 -5.28 6.13 -16.02
C PHE A 52 -3.88 6.67 -16.26
N PHE A 53 -2.86 5.86 -15.98
CA PHE A 53 -1.44 6.22 -16.08
C PHE A 53 -1.02 7.33 -15.11
N SER A 54 -1.80 7.59 -14.07
CA SER A 54 -1.39 8.47 -12.99
C SER A 54 -0.45 7.74 -12.05
N ALA A 55 0.68 8.36 -11.73
CA ALA A 55 1.68 7.79 -10.83
C ALA A 55 1.69 8.55 -9.52
N PHE A 56 1.78 7.83 -8.41
CA PHE A 56 1.84 8.44 -7.08
C PHE A 56 2.56 7.50 -6.10
N ASN A 57 3.04 8.08 -5.00
CA ASN A 57 3.76 7.34 -3.99
C ASN A 57 2.81 6.85 -2.89
N VAL A 58 3.04 5.62 -2.44
CA VAL A 58 2.27 5.03 -1.34
C VAL A 58 3.19 4.29 -0.40
N ASP A 59 2.80 4.19 0.87
CA ASP A 59 3.50 3.37 1.85
C ASP A 59 3.19 1.90 1.63
N GLU A 60 4.14 1.04 1.98
CA GLU A 60 3.97 -0.41 1.85
C GLU A 60 2.73 -0.92 2.57
N LYS A 61 2.43 -0.37 3.74
CA LYS A 61 1.29 -0.78 4.56
C LYS A 61 -0.08 -0.47 3.93
N GLU A 62 -0.11 0.37 2.91
CA GLU A 62 -1.35 0.74 2.22
C GLU A 62 -1.68 -0.20 1.06
N LEU A 63 -0.75 -1.10 0.72
CA LEU A 63 -0.88 -2.00 -0.42
C LEU A 63 -1.22 -3.42 0.01
N PHE A 64 -2.06 -4.08 -0.77
CA PHE A 64 -2.53 -5.44 -0.50
C PHE A 64 -2.45 -6.29 -1.76
N LEU A 65 -2.16 -7.58 -1.59
CA LEU A 65 -2.05 -8.52 -2.70
C LEU A 65 -3.37 -8.77 -3.40
N SER A 66 -4.49 -8.65 -2.68
CA SER A 66 -5.81 -8.90 -3.24
C SER A 66 -6.84 -7.95 -2.66
N LYS A 67 -7.98 -7.82 -3.34
CA LYS A 67 -9.11 -7.05 -2.82
C LYS A 67 -9.61 -7.64 -1.51
N GLU A 68 -9.60 -8.96 -1.40
CA GLU A 68 -10.06 -9.65 -0.19
C GLU A 68 -9.19 -9.28 1.01
N ASP A 69 -7.88 -9.29 0.83
CA ASP A 69 -6.95 -8.90 1.90
C ASP A 69 -7.19 -7.46 2.33
N LEU A 70 -7.41 -6.56 1.37
CA LEU A 70 -7.70 -5.16 1.64
C LEU A 70 -9.01 -5.02 2.43
N LEU A 71 -10.07 -5.70 2.00
CA LEU A 71 -11.36 -5.64 2.68
C LEU A 71 -11.28 -6.20 4.09
N ASN A 72 -10.52 -7.28 4.29
CA ASN A 72 -10.31 -7.87 5.61
C ASN A 72 -9.55 -6.90 6.52
N ALA A 73 -8.56 -6.20 6.01
CA ALA A 73 -7.81 -5.20 6.78
C ALA A 73 -8.71 -4.03 7.19
N LEU A 74 -9.55 -3.55 6.28
CA LEU A 74 -10.50 -2.47 6.58
C LEU A 74 -11.54 -2.91 7.60
N ALA A 75 -12.00 -4.16 7.55
CA ALA A 75 -12.96 -4.70 8.50
C ALA A 75 -12.32 -4.94 9.88
N GLY A 76 -11.02 -5.24 9.90
CA GLY A 76 -10.28 -5.46 11.15
C GLY A 76 -9.88 -4.17 11.86
N ASP A 77 -9.78 -3.05 11.13
CA ASP A 77 -9.65 -1.75 11.71
C ASP A 77 -11.01 -1.32 12.26
N GLU A 78 -11.02 -0.49 13.29
CA GLU A 78 -12.24 -0.03 13.94
C GLU A 78 -13.15 0.81 13.03
N PHE A 79 -13.03 0.63 11.74
CA PHE A 79 -13.94 1.26 10.79
C PHE A 79 -15.22 0.44 10.73
N VAL A 80 -16.27 1.03 11.20
CA VAL A 80 -17.59 0.51 10.92
C VAL A 80 -17.85 0.80 9.45
N VAL A 81 -17.61 -0.19 8.61
CA VAL A 81 -18.09 -0.11 7.24
C VAL A 81 -19.61 -0.23 7.35
N VAL A 82 -20.27 0.91 7.34
CA VAL A 82 -21.73 0.91 7.22
C VAL A 82 -22.01 0.53 5.78
N PRO A 83 -22.57 -0.66 5.53
CA PRO A 83 -22.97 -0.98 4.16
C PRO A 83 -23.97 0.06 3.71
N LEU A 84 -23.71 0.64 2.55
CA LEU A 84 -24.64 1.52 1.91
C LEU A 84 -25.93 0.74 1.68
N LYS A 85 -26.90 1.02 2.51
CA LYS A 85 -28.25 0.52 2.26
C LYS A 85 -28.87 1.38 1.19
N ASN A 86 -29.03 0.79 0.08
CA ASN A 86 -29.94 1.33 -0.90
C ASN A 86 -31.33 0.85 -0.58
#